data_fe530f38ed89ef007ac436e0dcf2272d
#
_entry.id   fe530f38ed89ef007ac436e0dcf2272d
#
_cell.length_a   1.000
_cell.length_b   1.000
_cell.length_c   1.000
_cell.angle_alpha   90.00
_cell.angle_beta   90.00
_cell.angle_gamma   90.00
#
_symmetry.space_group_name_H-M   'P 1'
#
loop_
_entity.id
_entity.type
_entity.pdbx_description
1 polymer ?
#
loop_
_entity_poly.entity_id
_entity_poly.type
_entity_poly.pdbx_seq_one_letter_code
_entity_poly.pdbx_strand_id
1 'polypeptide(L)'
;MAQFQWQFDAPSGTFKQHALSRELYWKALENSVFMDHIQPIPSFGKGKGENVTLTRISSISEPTSASLTEGERIPEDSHSISTTAITVVEIGRAVPYTSLAEDLSFLNLQNSIQRRLRDQMRLVMDTKAATAFKTAKVKYIPTGLAAGTFDTGGTASTSATANWNVFHIEEVRDYMFDTLHVPTLGNDDYVAIFRTLGLRGIKRDPAWEEWHKYTDPQAKFNNEIGRIENIRHIETNHANALAKVGTGSVLGEGVVFGADGVA
;
A
#
# COMPACT_ATOMS: atom_id res chain seq x y z
N MET A 1 -25.39 -38.78 -48.80
CA MET A 1 -25.40 -37.31 -48.88
C MET A 1 -25.65 -36.80 -47.47
N ALA A 2 -24.69 -36.19 -46.84
CA ALA A 2 -24.90 -35.55 -45.51
C ALA A 2 -25.79 -34.33 -45.74
N GLN A 3 -26.94 -34.31 -45.09
CA GLN A 3 -27.88 -33.22 -45.14
C GLN A 3 -27.30 -32.08 -44.37
N PHE A 4 -27.04 -30.96 -45.00
CA PHE A 4 -26.49 -29.77 -44.41
C PHE A 4 -27.60 -29.10 -43.52
N GLN A 5 -27.57 -29.39 -42.22
CA GLN A 5 -28.46 -28.76 -41.29
C GLN A 5 -27.88 -27.42 -40.83
N TRP A 6 -28.57 -26.36 -41.10
CA TRP A 6 -28.31 -25.04 -40.51
C TRP A 6 -28.65 -25.08 -39.03
N GLN A 7 -27.64 -25.16 -38.20
CA GLN A 7 -27.81 -25.00 -36.78
C GLN A 7 -27.47 -23.57 -36.38
N PHE A 8 -28.40 -22.88 -35.75
CA PHE A 8 -28.24 -21.49 -35.29
C PHE A 8 -27.04 -21.36 -34.33
N ASP A 9 -26.83 -22.40 -33.51
CA ASP A 9 -25.79 -22.43 -32.48
C ASP A 9 -24.45 -23.03 -32.93
N ALA A 10 -24.29 -23.39 -34.20
CA ALA A 10 -23.00 -23.92 -34.65
C ALA A 10 -21.91 -22.86 -34.59
N PRO A 11 -20.84 -23.02 -33.78
CA PRO A 11 -19.82 -22.01 -33.56
C PRO A 11 -18.94 -21.75 -34.80
N SER A 12 -18.94 -22.64 -35.77
CA SER A 12 -18.08 -22.61 -36.96
C SER A 12 -18.87 -22.84 -38.23
N GLY A 13 -19.73 -21.92 -38.62
CA GLY A 13 -20.37 -21.96 -39.93
C GLY A 13 -19.66 -21.02 -40.91
N THR A 14 -19.30 -21.52 -42.09
CA THR A 14 -18.66 -20.75 -43.18
C THR A 14 -19.50 -19.54 -43.62
N PHE A 15 -20.81 -19.60 -43.34
CA PHE A 15 -21.79 -18.57 -43.75
C PHE A 15 -22.26 -17.66 -42.59
N LYS A 16 -21.73 -17.85 -41.37
CA LYS A 16 -22.03 -16.97 -40.26
C LYS A 16 -21.06 -15.80 -40.20
N GLN A 17 -21.56 -14.59 -40.34
CA GLN A 17 -20.79 -13.38 -40.07
C GLN A 17 -21.00 -12.98 -38.60
N HIS A 18 -19.91 -12.89 -37.85
CA HIS A 18 -19.93 -12.30 -36.53
C HIS A 18 -19.73 -10.79 -36.65
N ALA A 19 -20.76 -10.02 -36.34
CA ALA A 19 -20.62 -8.59 -36.21
C ALA A 19 -19.82 -8.28 -34.92
N LEU A 20 -18.62 -7.73 -35.08
CA LEU A 20 -17.85 -7.22 -33.97
C LEU A 20 -18.44 -5.91 -33.50
N SER A 21 -18.65 -5.79 -32.19
CA SER A 21 -19.05 -4.52 -31.60
C SER A 21 -17.93 -3.48 -31.78
N ARG A 22 -18.30 -2.27 -32.17
CA ARG A 22 -17.38 -1.12 -32.22
C ARG A 22 -17.05 -0.59 -30.83
N GLU A 23 -17.83 -0.97 -29.82
CA GLU A 23 -17.61 -0.52 -28.46
C GLU A 23 -16.53 -1.38 -27.78
N LEU A 24 -15.56 -0.72 -27.19
CA LEU A 24 -14.49 -1.34 -26.42
C LEU A 24 -14.83 -1.29 -24.94
N TYR A 25 -15.05 -2.46 -24.36
CA TYR A 25 -15.24 -2.62 -22.93
C TYR A 25 -13.88 -2.83 -22.24
N TRP A 26 -13.58 -1.97 -21.27
CA TRP A 26 -12.34 -2.05 -20.52
C TRP A 26 -12.57 -2.75 -19.19
N LYS A 27 -11.68 -3.69 -18.85
CA LYS A 27 -11.70 -4.31 -17.52
C LYS A 27 -11.43 -3.23 -16.47
N ALA A 28 -12.21 -3.24 -15.38
CA ALA A 28 -11.96 -2.40 -14.21
C ALA A 28 -10.55 -2.63 -13.65
N LEU A 29 -9.92 -1.55 -13.22
CA LEU A 29 -8.58 -1.56 -12.64
C LEU A 29 -8.64 -1.49 -11.12
N GLU A 30 -7.61 -2.05 -10.51
CA GLU A 30 -7.36 -1.94 -9.09
C GLU A 30 -7.01 -0.49 -8.71
N ASN A 31 -7.33 -0.09 -7.48
CA ASN A 31 -7.04 1.25 -6.99
C ASN A 31 -5.57 1.38 -6.59
N SER A 32 -4.90 2.44 -7.05
CA SER A 32 -3.53 2.78 -6.71
C SER A 32 -3.56 3.89 -5.66
N VAL A 33 -3.02 3.64 -4.49
CA VAL A 33 -3.08 4.54 -3.33
C VAL A 33 -1.70 4.89 -2.80
N PHE A 34 -0.74 3.97 -2.87
CA PHE A 34 0.58 4.15 -2.25
C PHE A 34 1.40 5.26 -2.88
N MET A 35 1.25 5.47 -4.18
CA MET A 35 1.98 6.51 -4.91
C MET A 35 1.70 7.93 -4.42
N ASP A 36 0.51 8.18 -3.87
CA ASP A 36 0.10 9.50 -3.37
C ASP A 36 0.81 9.85 -2.04
N HIS A 37 1.43 8.87 -1.39
CA HIS A 37 2.11 9.01 -0.10
C HIS A 37 3.63 8.91 -0.20
N ILE A 38 4.19 8.90 -1.40
CA ILE A 38 5.63 8.87 -1.63
C ILE A 38 6.14 10.28 -1.90
N GLN A 39 7.23 10.64 -1.23
CA GLN A 39 7.93 11.88 -1.50
C GLN A 39 8.93 11.68 -2.65
N PRO A 40 8.76 12.35 -3.78
CA PRO A 40 9.74 12.28 -4.87
C PRO A 40 11.04 13.01 -4.50
N ILE A 41 12.19 12.46 -4.87
CA ILE A 41 13.49 13.12 -4.73
C ILE A 41 13.76 13.94 -6.00
N PRO A 42 13.55 15.26 -6.01
CA PRO A 42 13.54 16.06 -7.25
C PRO A 42 14.94 16.28 -7.85
N SER A 43 15.97 16.09 -7.05
CA SER A 43 17.37 16.36 -7.47
C SER A 43 18.09 15.16 -8.06
N PHE A 44 17.44 14.01 -8.14
CA PHE A 44 18.01 12.80 -8.71
C PHE A 44 17.56 12.61 -10.17
N GLY A 45 18.48 12.29 -11.05
CA GLY A 45 18.18 12.12 -12.46
C GLY A 45 19.41 12.02 -13.35
N LYS A 46 19.22 12.20 -14.66
CA LYS A 46 20.24 12.06 -15.69
C LYS A 46 21.54 12.80 -15.34
N GLY A 47 22.65 12.07 -15.30
CA GLY A 47 23.99 12.61 -15.03
C GLY A 47 24.38 12.71 -13.54
N LYS A 48 23.55 12.21 -12.61
CA LYS A 48 23.79 12.30 -11.15
C LYS A 48 24.15 10.98 -10.47
N GLY A 49 24.41 9.93 -11.24
CA GLY A 49 24.83 8.63 -10.71
C GLY A 49 23.68 7.63 -10.56
N GLU A 50 24.03 6.43 -10.15
CA GLU A 50 23.15 5.26 -10.01
C GLU A 50 22.55 5.16 -8.60
N ASN A 51 23.23 5.69 -7.60
CA ASN A 51 22.87 5.55 -6.19
C ASN A 51 22.61 6.91 -5.55
N VAL A 52 21.56 6.97 -4.73
CA VAL A 52 21.30 8.07 -3.80
C VAL A 52 21.63 7.61 -2.40
N THR A 53 22.51 8.32 -1.72
CA THR A 53 22.83 8.04 -0.32
C THR A 53 22.04 8.97 0.58
N LEU A 54 21.17 8.39 1.41
CA LEU A 54 20.46 9.09 2.46
C LEU A 54 21.26 8.99 3.76
N THR A 55 21.50 10.12 4.40
CA THR A 55 22.22 10.19 5.66
C THR A 55 21.22 10.42 6.79
N ARG A 56 21.26 9.56 7.80
CA ARG A 56 20.46 9.67 9.02
C ARG A 56 21.37 9.95 10.20
N ILE A 57 21.07 11.00 10.95
CA ILE A 57 21.74 11.33 12.20
C ILE A 57 20.87 10.82 13.36
N SER A 58 21.46 10.05 14.28
CA SER A 58 20.72 9.59 15.47
C SER A 58 20.53 10.73 16.46
N SER A 59 19.43 10.71 17.21
CA SER A 59 19.27 11.59 18.38
C SER A 59 20.23 11.19 19.48
N ILE A 60 20.62 12.16 20.31
CA ILE A 60 21.35 11.95 21.55
C ILE A 60 20.32 11.68 22.65
N SER A 61 20.57 10.64 23.46
CA SER A 61 19.70 10.31 24.59
C SER A 61 19.75 11.41 25.66
N GLU A 62 18.63 11.63 26.31
CA GLU A 62 18.59 12.51 27.48
C GLU A 62 19.51 11.93 28.58
N PRO A 63 20.42 12.73 29.18
CA PRO A 63 21.31 12.24 30.22
C PRO A 63 20.51 11.91 31.50
N THR A 64 20.86 10.78 32.13
CA THR A 64 20.22 10.35 33.39
C THR A 64 20.45 11.34 34.51
N SER A 65 21.54 12.09 34.47
CA SER A 65 21.84 13.20 35.40
C SER A 65 22.44 14.36 34.61
N ALA A 66 21.74 15.47 34.60
CA ALA A 66 22.21 16.72 34.00
C ALA A 66 23.00 17.61 34.98
N SER A 67 23.07 17.20 36.26
CA SER A 67 23.79 17.94 37.29
C SER A 67 25.29 17.72 37.17
N LEU A 68 26.03 18.82 37.10
CA LEU A 68 27.51 18.75 37.08
C LEU A 68 28.04 18.84 38.50
N THR A 69 29.09 18.07 38.80
CA THR A 69 29.82 18.16 40.07
C THR A 69 31.01 19.05 39.86
N GLU A 70 31.23 19.97 40.79
CA GLU A 70 32.38 20.85 40.73
C GLU A 70 33.70 20.10 40.81
N GLY A 71 34.58 20.35 39.85
CA GLY A 71 35.90 19.66 39.73
C GLY A 71 35.88 18.39 38.89
N GLU A 72 34.74 17.94 38.42
CA GLU A 72 34.65 16.80 37.48
C GLU A 72 34.60 17.25 36.01
N ARG A 73 35.07 16.39 35.12
CA ARG A 73 34.98 16.62 33.67
C ARG A 73 33.54 16.53 33.24
N ILE A 74 33.11 17.45 32.38
CA ILE A 74 31.78 17.41 31.74
C ILE A 74 31.66 16.09 30.95
N PRO A 75 30.56 15.32 31.17
CA PRO A 75 30.28 14.12 30.38
C PRO A 75 30.17 14.45 28.88
N GLU A 76 30.74 13.59 28.06
CA GLU A 76 30.72 13.76 26.61
C GLU A 76 29.76 12.71 26.00
N ASP A 77 28.79 13.17 25.24
CA ASP A 77 27.89 12.32 24.48
C ASP A 77 28.39 12.17 23.04
N SER A 78 28.17 11.02 22.47
CA SER A 78 28.47 10.75 21.05
C SER A 78 27.17 10.56 20.26
N HIS A 79 27.12 11.06 19.04
CA HIS A 79 26.06 10.76 18.09
C HIS A 79 26.58 9.85 16.99
N SER A 80 25.69 9.03 16.44
CA SER A 80 26.02 8.17 15.30
C SER A 80 25.35 8.67 14.02
N ILE A 81 26.07 8.53 12.92
CA ILE A 81 25.56 8.83 11.58
C ILE A 81 25.48 7.52 10.82
N SER A 82 24.31 7.21 10.31
CA SER A 82 24.10 6.05 9.44
C SER A 82 23.74 6.50 8.02
N THR A 83 24.19 5.75 7.03
CA THR A 83 23.91 6.01 5.63
C THR A 83 23.16 4.83 5.02
N THR A 84 22.14 5.12 4.23
CA THR A 84 21.41 4.12 3.45
C THR A 84 21.48 4.50 1.98
N ALA A 85 21.94 3.58 1.14
CA ALA A 85 21.98 3.79 -0.30
C ALA A 85 20.74 3.24 -0.97
N ILE A 86 20.10 4.04 -1.81
CA ILE A 86 19.00 3.65 -2.69
C ILE A 86 19.52 3.56 -4.11
N THR A 87 19.42 2.38 -4.72
CA THR A 87 19.86 2.13 -6.10
C THR A 87 18.69 2.25 -7.06
N VAL A 88 18.88 2.94 -8.18
CA VAL A 88 17.86 3.06 -9.24
C VAL A 88 17.80 1.77 -10.03
N VAL A 89 16.59 1.30 -10.28
CA VAL A 89 16.31 0.10 -11.07
C VAL A 89 15.43 0.47 -12.27
N GLU A 90 15.83 0.02 -13.45
CA GLU A 90 15.04 0.19 -14.66
C GLU A 90 13.85 -0.78 -14.68
N ILE A 91 12.67 -0.27 -14.96
CA ILE A 91 11.44 -1.05 -15.08
C ILE A 91 10.82 -0.79 -16.46
N GLY A 92 10.58 -1.85 -17.24
CA GLY A 92 10.00 -1.75 -18.56
C GLY A 92 9.15 -2.96 -18.94
N ARG A 93 8.17 -2.73 -19.78
CA ARG A 93 7.36 -3.76 -20.45
C ARG A 93 7.04 -3.33 -21.85
N ALA A 94 7.04 -4.27 -22.78
CA ALA A 94 6.70 -4.05 -24.17
C ALA A 94 5.69 -5.09 -24.65
N VAL A 95 4.78 -4.68 -25.51
CA VAL A 95 3.86 -5.57 -26.23
C VAL A 95 4.19 -5.45 -27.71
N PRO A 96 4.85 -6.45 -28.32
CA PRO A 96 5.12 -6.43 -29.74
C PRO A 96 3.84 -6.70 -30.55
N TYR A 97 3.67 -6.02 -31.65
CA TYR A 97 2.66 -6.30 -32.67
C TYR A 97 3.24 -6.08 -34.05
N THR A 98 2.69 -6.75 -35.06
CA THR A 98 3.16 -6.65 -36.43
C THR A 98 2.34 -5.61 -37.21
N SER A 99 2.93 -5.02 -38.24
CA SER A 99 2.22 -4.12 -39.14
C SER A 99 1.01 -4.80 -39.81
N LEU A 100 1.14 -6.07 -40.16
CA LEU A 100 0.04 -6.84 -40.72
C LEU A 100 -1.14 -6.96 -39.73
N ALA A 101 -0.86 -7.11 -38.43
CA ALA A 101 -1.91 -7.16 -37.41
C ALA A 101 -2.61 -5.80 -37.26
N GLU A 102 -1.89 -4.70 -37.44
CA GLU A 102 -2.45 -3.34 -37.45
C GLU A 102 -3.34 -3.11 -38.67
N ASP A 103 -2.87 -3.47 -39.86
CA ASP A 103 -3.59 -3.29 -41.13
C ASP A 103 -4.86 -4.16 -41.20
N LEU A 104 -4.84 -5.34 -40.62
CA LEU A 104 -6.01 -6.25 -40.61
C LEU A 104 -6.94 -6.01 -39.41
N SER A 105 -6.53 -5.20 -38.45
CA SER A 105 -7.32 -4.95 -37.25
C SER A 105 -8.42 -3.92 -37.50
N PHE A 106 -9.63 -4.26 -37.12
CA PHE A 106 -10.75 -3.34 -37.07
C PHE A 106 -10.62 -2.28 -35.96
N LEU A 107 -9.78 -2.55 -34.97
CA LEU A 107 -9.56 -1.69 -33.79
C LEU A 107 -8.20 -1.01 -33.90
N ASN A 108 -8.10 0.21 -33.37
CA ASN A 108 -6.83 0.89 -33.22
C ASN A 108 -5.99 0.18 -32.15
N LEU A 109 -5.12 -0.75 -32.56
CA LEU A 109 -4.28 -1.57 -31.69
C LEU A 109 -3.29 -0.69 -30.90
N GLN A 110 -2.68 0.30 -31.54
CA GLN A 110 -1.70 1.17 -30.92
C GLN A 110 -2.26 1.89 -29.70
N ASN A 111 -3.40 2.55 -29.85
CA ASN A 111 -4.03 3.27 -28.75
C ASN A 111 -4.47 2.33 -27.60
N SER A 112 -4.99 1.16 -27.93
CA SER A 112 -5.43 0.20 -26.92
C SER A 112 -4.25 -0.40 -26.14
N ILE A 113 -3.14 -0.73 -26.80
CA ILE A 113 -1.91 -1.20 -26.19
C ILE A 113 -1.29 -0.12 -25.30
N GLN A 114 -1.17 1.11 -25.77
CA GLN A 114 -0.62 2.23 -25.00
C GLN A 114 -1.43 2.49 -23.72
N ARG A 115 -2.76 2.44 -23.79
CA ARG A 115 -3.60 2.58 -22.61
C ARG A 115 -3.34 1.46 -21.60
N ARG A 116 -3.27 0.22 -22.04
CA ARG A 116 -3.00 -0.93 -21.17
C ARG A 116 -1.61 -0.91 -20.56
N LEU A 117 -0.60 -0.50 -21.31
CA LEU A 117 0.76 -0.33 -20.77
C LEU A 117 0.83 0.77 -19.71
N ARG A 118 0.12 1.88 -19.92
CA ARG A 118 0.02 2.95 -18.89
C ARG A 118 -0.63 2.45 -17.63
N ASP A 119 -1.75 1.73 -17.74
CA ASP A 119 -2.46 1.15 -16.61
C ASP A 119 -1.57 0.14 -15.85
N GLN A 120 -0.87 -0.73 -16.59
CA GLN A 120 0.07 -1.68 -16.02
C GLN A 120 1.23 -0.98 -15.29
N MET A 121 1.81 0.07 -15.88
CA MET A 121 2.90 0.83 -15.26
C MET A 121 2.46 1.44 -13.94
N ARG A 122 1.26 2.05 -13.90
CA ARG A 122 0.67 2.60 -12.68
C ARG A 122 0.59 1.55 -11.57
N LEU A 123 0.06 0.35 -11.87
CA LEU A 123 -0.05 -0.74 -10.89
C LEU A 123 1.33 -1.26 -10.44
N VAL A 124 2.30 -1.36 -11.35
CA VAL A 124 3.67 -1.79 -11.02
C VAL A 124 4.34 -0.79 -10.08
N MET A 125 4.21 0.51 -10.36
CA MET A 125 4.75 1.57 -9.48
C MET A 125 4.13 1.50 -8.09
N ASP A 126 2.81 1.36 -8.00
CA ASP A 126 2.10 1.23 -6.74
C ASP A 126 2.53 -0.03 -5.95
N THR A 127 2.74 -1.16 -6.64
CA THR A 127 3.28 -2.39 -6.02
C THR A 127 4.68 -2.19 -5.46
N LYS A 128 5.56 -1.47 -6.19
CA LYS A 128 6.91 -1.17 -5.72
C LYS A 128 6.88 -0.26 -4.50
N ALA A 129 6.02 0.75 -4.51
CA ALA A 129 5.76 1.60 -3.37
C ALA A 129 5.31 0.80 -2.14
N ALA A 130 4.28 -0.01 -2.29
CA ALA A 130 3.79 -0.88 -1.22
C ALA A 130 4.88 -1.81 -0.67
N THR A 131 5.74 -2.35 -1.54
CA THR A 131 6.86 -3.19 -1.12
C THR A 131 7.83 -2.41 -0.23
N ALA A 132 8.13 -1.15 -0.56
CA ALA A 132 8.98 -0.30 0.27
C ALA A 132 8.36 -0.07 1.66
N PHE A 133 7.07 0.26 1.74
CA PHE A 133 6.36 0.39 3.03
C PHE A 133 6.38 -0.91 3.85
N LYS A 134 6.29 -2.06 3.19
CA LYS A 134 6.32 -3.37 3.86
C LYS A 134 7.69 -3.78 4.40
N THR A 135 8.76 -3.08 4.05
CA THR A 135 10.10 -3.31 4.64
C THR A 135 10.27 -2.73 6.05
N ALA A 136 9.26 -2.07 6.60
CA ALA A 136 9.27 -1.56 7.96
C ALA A 136 9.70 -2.63 8.96
N LYS A 137 10.57 -2.26 9.92
CA LYS A 137 11.12 -3.18 10.92
C LYS A 137 10.08 -3.62 11.94
N VAL A 138 9.13 -2.76 12.27
CA VAL A 138 8.08 -3.07 13.23
C VAL A 138 6.92 -3.73 12.52
N LYS A 139 6.54 -4.91 13.01
CA LYS A 139 5.36 -5.66 12.56
C LYS A 139 4.41 -5.83 13.73
N TYR A 140 3.16 -5.46 13.55
CA TYR A 140 2.11 -5.72 14.52
C TYR A 140 1.24 -6.86 14.04
N ILE A 141 0.99 -7.83 14.91
CA ILE A 141 0.29 -9.07 14.58
C ILE A 141 -0.88 -9.24 15.55
N PRO A 142 -2.13 -9.06 15.10
CA PRO A 142 -3.31 -9.36 15.89
C PRO A 142 -3.41 -10.86 16.17
N THR A 143 -3.38 -11.25 17.45
CA THR A 143 -3.50 -12.65 17.89
C THR A 143 -4.84 -12.96 18.55
N GLY A 144 -5.61 -11.93 18.92
CA GLY A 144 -6.93 -12.03 19.52
C GLY A 144 -7.73 -10.75 19.34
N LEU A 145 -8.95 -10.68 19.86
CA LEU A 145 -9.79 -9.48 19.80
C LEU A 145 -9.23 -8.31 20.63
N ALA A 146 -8.52 -8.62 21.70
CA ALA A 146 -7.87 -7.66 22.59
C ALA A 146 -6.45 -8.15 22.91
N ALA A 147 -5.73 -8.66 21.92
CA ALA A 147 -4.36 -9.12 22.05
C ALA A 147 -3.61 -8.98 20.73
N GLY A 148 -2.41 -8.45 20.77
CA GLY A 148 -1.50 -8.30 19.65
C GLY A 148 -0.05 -8.45 20.09
N THR A 149 0.83 -8.63 19.13
CA THR A 149 2.27 -8.78 19.36
C THR A 149 3.03 -7.84 18.42
N PHE A 150 3.99 -7.10 18.97
CA PHE A 150 4.93 -6.28 18.22
C PHE A 150 6.24 -7.04 17.99
N ASP A 151 6.61 -7.19 16.73
CA ASP A 151 7.93 -7.67 16.31
C ASP A 151 8.76 -6.54 15.76
N THR A 152 9.95 -6.33 16.31
CA THR A 152 10.85 -5.24 15.95
C THR A 152 11.97 -5.67 15.01
N GLY A 153 12.05 -6.96 14.68
CA GLY A 153 13.09 -7.56 13.82
C GLY A 153 12.81 -7.51 12.31
N GLY A 154 11.67 -6.97 11.90
CA GLY A 154 11.26 -6.93 10.49
C GLY A 154 10.58 -8.20 9.98
N THR A 155 10.56 -9.27 10.76
CA THR A 155 9.92 -10.55 10.42
C THR A 155 8.86 -10.86 11.46
N ALA A 156 7.65 -11.19 11.02
CA ALA A 156 6.59 -11.60 11.92
C ALA A 156 6.92 -12.95 12.57
N SER A 157 6.89 -13.02 13.91
CA SER A 157 7.16 -14.26 14.68
C SER A 157 6.01 -15.25 14.62
N THR A 158 4.80 -14.76 14.41
CA THR A 158 3.57 -15.55 14.36
C THR A 158 2.69 -15.13 13.20
N SER A 159 1.66 -15.91 12.90
CA SER A 159 0.63 -15.54 11.91
C SER A 159 -0.54 -14.85 12.60
N ALA A 160 -1.09 -13.82 11.97
CA ALA A 160 -2.28 -13.16 12.47
C ALA A 160 -3.47 -14.14 12.52
N THR A 161 -4.19 -14.13 13.63
CA THR A 161 -5.38 -14.98 13.86
C THR A 161 -6.66 -14.17 14.05
N ALA A 162 -6.54 -12.86 14.29
CA ALA A 162 -7.66 -11.95 14.48
C ALA A 162 -7.70 -10.84 13.43
N ASN A 163 -8.89 -10.29 13.22
CA ASN A 163 -9.05 -9.09 12.38
C ASN A 163 -8.60 -7.84 13.15
N TRP A 164 -8.16 -6.86 12.40
CA TRP A 164 -7.89 -5.52 12.87
C TRP A 164 -9.17 -4.86 13.40
N ASN A 165 -9.15 -4.37 14.65
CA ASN A 165 -10.28 -3.70 15.32
C ASN A 165 -9.81 -2.43 16.05
N VAL A 166 -10.70 -1.76 16.78
CA VAL A 166 -10.41 -0.51 17.49
C VAL A 166 -9.30 -0.67 18.52
N PHE A 167 -9.31 -1.76 19.30
CA PHE A 167 -8.25 -2.06 20.28
C PHE A 167 -6.85 -2.09 19.64
N HIS A 168 -6.71 -2.72 18.48
CA HIS A 168 -5.42 -2.78 17.78
C HIS A 168 -4.99 -1.42 17.22
N ILE A 169 -5.94 -0.55 16.88
CA ILE A 169 -5.66 0.82 16.44
C ILE A 169 -5.05 1.61 17.60
N GLU A 170 -5.65 1.53 18.77
CA GLU A 170 -5.17 2.19 20.00
C GLU A 170 -3.76 1.73 20.35
N GLU A 171 -3.50 0.41 20.38
CA GLU A 171 -2.17 -0.13 20.67
C GLU A 171 -1.10 0.34 19.67
N VAL A 172 -1.40 0.31 18.38
CA VAL A 172 -0.45 0.73 17.35
C VAL A 172 -0.20 2.24 17.42
N ARG A 173 -1.25 3.03 17.63
CA ARG A 173 -1.15 4.48 17.82
C ARG A 173 -0.25 4.81 19.00
N ASP A 174 -0.49 4.19 20.14
CA ASP A 174 0.29 4.43 21.36
C ASP A 174 1.75 3.99 21.20
N TYR A 175 1.99 2.87 20.56
CA TYR A 175 3.35 2.41 20.26
C TYR A 175 4.09 3.36 19.31
N MET A 176 3.42 3.89 18.29
CA MET A 176 4.02 4.86 17.35
C MET A 176 4.32 6.20 18.02
N PHE A 177 3.44 6.66 18.90
CA PHE A 177 3.56 7.94 19.56
C PHE A 177 4.55 7.91 20.75
N ASP A 178 4.35 6.96 21.67
CA ASP A 178 5.08 6.91 22.94
C ASP A 178 6.43 6.19 22.83
N THR A 179 6.50 5.08 22.07
CA THR A 179 7.73 4.27 21.99
C THR A 179 8.63 4.70 20.83
N LEU A 180 8.05 4.92 19.65
CA LEU A 180 8.82 5.23 18.45
C LEU A 180 8.99 6.72 18.19
N HIS A 181 8.19 7.57 18.83
CA HIS A 181 8.16 9.03 18.63
C HIS A 181 8.05 9.42 17.15
N VAL A 182 7.22 8.69 16.38
CA VAL A 182 7.04 8.94 14.95
C VAL A 182 6.29 10.27 14.76
N PRO A 183 6.81 11.21 13.95
CA PRO A 183 6.09 12.45 13.68
C PRO A 183 4.81 12.18 12.87
N THR A 184 3.76 12.95 13.18
CA THR A 184 2.49 12.89 12.45
C THR A 184 2.60 13.54 11.07
N LEU A 185 1.82 13.06 10.11
CA LEU A 185 1.53 13.80 8.88
C LEU A 185 0.60 14.98 9.21
N GLY A 186 0.69 16.08 8.51
CA GLY A 186 -0.11 17.28 8.78
C GLY A 186 -1.50 17.00 9.37
N ASN A 187 -2.01 17.90 10.20
CA ASN A 187 -3.24 17.78 11.00
C ASN A 187 -3.18 16.77 12.18
N ASP A 188 -2.00 16.43 12.67
CA ASP A 188 -1.77 15.48 13.76
C ASP A 188 -2.29 14.06 13.48
N ASP A 189 -2.34 13.65 12.22
CA ASP A 189 -2.81 12.34 11.81
C ASP A 189 -1.69 11.41 11.35
N TYR A 190 -1.85 10.12 11.63
CA TYR A 190 -1.16 9.03 10.96
C TYR A 190 -2.02 8.53 9.79
N VAL A 191 -1.39 7.87 8.84
CA VAL A 191 -2.10 7.25 7.70
C VAL A 191 -1.98 5.74 7.77
N ALA A 192 -3.10 5.07 7.59
CA ALA A 192 -3.19 3.63 7.54
C ALA A 192 -3.80 3.18 6.21
N ILE A 193 -3.06 2.39 5.45
CA ILE A 193 -3.54 1.81 4.19
C ILE A 193 -3.76 0.32 4.40
N PHE A 194 -4.98 -0.13 4.24
CA PHE A 194 -5.37 -1.51 4.44
C PHE A 194 -6.02 -2.13 3.22
N ARG A 195 -5.80 -3.43 3.06
CA ARG A 195 -6.64 -4.21 2.16
C ARG A 195 -8.05 -4.32 2.73
N THR A 196 -9.06 -4.34 1.85
CA THR A 196 -10.50 -4.45 2.20
C THR A 196 -10.80 -5.46 3.30
N LEU A 197 -10.13 -6.63 3.29
CA LEU A 197 -10.35 -7.66 4.31
C LEU A 197 -9.84 -7.24 5.69
N GLY A 198 -8.75 -6.47 5.77
CA GLY A 198 -8.19 -5.98 7.04
C GLY A 198 -9.16 -5.04 7.77
N LEU A 199 -9.88 -4.21 7.03
CA LEU A 199 -10.81 -3.22 7.60
C LEU A 199 -12.17 -3.81 8.01
N ARG A 200 -12.46 -5.06 7.68
CA ARG A 200 -13.73 -5.69 8.07
C ARG A 200 -13.92 -5.83 9.58
N GLY A 201 -12.81 -5.99 10.32
CA GLY A 201 -12.85 -6.06 11.78
C GLY A 201 -13.36 -4.76 12.38
N ILE A 202 -12.85 -3.62 11.93
CA ILE A 202 -13.30 -2.29 12.38
C ILE A 202 -14.79 -2.09 12.05
N LYS A 203 -15.20 -2.37 10.81
CA LYS A 203 -16.61 -2.20 10.39
C LYS A 203 -17.61 -3.05 11.16
N ARG A 204 -17.15 -4.07 11.88
CA ARG A 204 -17.96 -4.97 12.72
C ARG A 204 -17.76 -4.73 14.22
N ASP A 205 -16.89 -3.79 14.57
CA ASP A 205 -16.61 -3.47 15.96
C ASP A 205 -17.76 -2.63 16.54
N PRO A 206 -18.37 -3.03 17.67
CA PRO A 206 -19.43 -2.27 18.32
C PRO A 206 -19.00 -0.85 18.70
N ALA A 207 -17.75 -0.67 19.14
CA ALA A 207 -17.22 0.64 19.51
C ALA A 207 -17.21 1.60 18.30
N TRP A 208 -16.76 1.10 17.14
CA TRP A 208 -16.80 1.89 15.89
C TRP A 208 -18.23 2.23 15.48
N GLU A 209 -19.16 1.30 15.61
CA GLU A 209 -20.56 1.51 15.27
C GLU A 209 -21.20 2.56 16.19
N GLU A 210 -20.85 2.57 17.46
CA GLU A 210 -21.38 3.52 18.43
C GLU A 210 -20.86 4.95 18.17
N TRP A 211 -19.59 5.11 17.85
CA TRP A 211 -19.02 6.43 17.48
C TRP A 211 -19.65 7.00 16.21
N HIS A 212 -19.95 6.17 15.22
CA HIS A 212 -20.59 6.61 13.97
C HIS A 212 -22.06 6.97 14.10
N LYS A 213 -22.74 6.59 15.18
CA LYS A 213 -24.10 7.04 15.46
C LYS A 213 -24.22 8.54 15.72
N TYR A 214 -23.14 9.15 16.20
CA TYR A 214 -23.07 10.57 16.55
C TYR A 214 -22.38 11.44 15.50
N THR A 215 -21.77 10.83 14.49
CA THR A 215 -21.06 11.50 13.40
C THR A 215 -21.93 11.52 12.14
N ASP A 216 -21.60 12.40 11.18
CA ASP A 216 -22.37 12.56 9.95
C ASP A 216 -22.70 11.22 9.26
N PRO A 217 -23.99 10.91 9.02
CA PRO A 217 -24.42 9.68 8.37
C PRO A 217 -23.84 9.47 6.95
N GLN A 218 -23.42 10.52 6.27
CA GLN A 218 -22.88 10.45 4.92
C GLN A 218 -21.55 9.68 4.84
N ALA A 219 -20.73 9.72 5.88
CA ALA A 219 -19.47 8.96 5.93
C ALA A 219 -19.68 7.46 5.79
N LYS A 220 -20.76 6.93 6.38
CA LYS A 220 -21.11 5.50 6.29
C LYS A 220 -21.52 5.07 4.88
N PHE A 221 -22.13 5.96 4.10
CA PHE A 221 -22.55 5.69 2.74
C PHE A 221 -21.40 5.72 1.73
N ASN A 222 -20.37 6.52 1.98
CA ASN A 222 -19.20 6.66 1.11
C ASN A 222 -18.15 5.55 1.32
N ASN A 223 -18.44 4.54 2.16
CA ASN A 223 -17.52 3.46 2.52
C ASN A 223 -16.19 3.96 3.14
N GLU A 224 -16.18 5.19 3.63
CA GLU A 224 -15.08 5.78 4.36
C GLU A 224 -15.11 5.30 5.82
N ILE A 225 -13.99 4.78 6.32
CA ILE A 225 -13.90 4.33 7.71
C ILE A 225 -13.70 5.52 8.63
N GLY A 226 -13.19 6.60 8.07
CA GLY A 226 -12.96 7.84 8.78
C GLY A 226 -11.63 7.84 9.53
N ARG A 227 -11.58 8.67 10.55
CA ARG A 227 -10.45 8.91 11.44
C ARG A 227 -10.77 8.30 12.81
N ILE A 228 -9.94 7.37 13.26
CA ILE A 228 -10.03 6.74 14.57
C ILE A 228 -8.69 6.93 15.26
N GLU A 229 -8.67 7.45 16.49
CA GLU A 229 -7.46 7.67 17.29
C GLU A 229 -6.32 8.36 16.52
N ASN A 230 -6.65 9.41 15.79
CA ASN A 230 -5.71 10.15 14.94
C ASN A 230 -5.07 9.31 13.83
N ILE A 231 -5.65 8.18 13.47
CA ILE A 231 -5.25 7.38 12.32
C ILE A 231 -6.32 7.48 11.22
N ARG A 232 -5.93 7.97 10.05
CA ARG A 232 -6.77 8.05 8.87
C ARG A 232 -6.69 6.74 8.08
N HIS A 233 -7.82 6.07 7.92
CA HIS A 233 -7.89 4.78 7.27
C HIS A 233 -8.25 4.91 5.80
N ILE A 234 -7.42 4.30 4.94
CA ILE A 234 -7.59 4.27 3.48
C ILE A 234 -7.70 2.82 3.04
N GLU A 235 -8.70 2.52 2.23
CA GLU A 235 -8.93 1.18 1.70
C GLU A 235 -8.34 1.02 0.30
N THR A 236 -7.61 -0.08 0.08
CA THR A 236 -7.13 -0.47 -1.25
C THR A 236 -7.62 -1.86 -1.63
N ASN A 237 -7.93 -2.05 -2.91
CA ASN A 237 -8.27 -3.35 -3.50
C ASN A 237 -7.12 -3.94 -4.32
N HIS A 238 -5.94 -3.29 -4.32
CA HIS A 238 -4.78 -3.72 -5.10
C HIS A 238 -4.19 -5.01 -4.53
N ALA A 239 -4.41 -6.12 -5.26
CA ALA A 239 -4.09 -7.47 -4.78
C ALA A 239 -2.59 -7.73 -4.62
N ASN A 240 -1.75 -7.09 -5.45
CA ASN A 240 -0.30 -7.26 -5.43
C ASN A 240 0.40 -6.31 -4.44
N ALA A 241 -0.25 -5.19 -4.08
CA ALA A 241 0.29 -4.24 -3.12
C ALA A 241 0.23 -4.80 -1.69
N LEU A 242 -0.96 -5.24 -1.26
CA LEU A 242 -1.18 -5.83 0.06
C LEU A 242 -1.71 -7.26 -0.05
N ALA A 243 -1.10 -8.18 0.65
CA ALA A 243 -1.43 -9.59 0.62
C ALA A 243 -2.69 -9.92 1.43
N LYS A 244 -3.24 -11.10 1.18
CA LYS A 244 -4.13 -11.78 2.12
C LYS A 244 -3.27 -12.60 3.06
N VAL A 245 -3.51 -12.51 4.34
CA VAL A 245 -2.72 -13.15 5.40
C VAL A 245 -3.59 -14.00 6.31
N GLY A 246 -2.96 -14.70 7.26
CA GLY A 246 -3.63 -15.59 8.19
C GLY A 246 -3.99 -16.94 7.59
N THR A 247 -4.46 -17.85 8.44
CA THR A 247 -4.89 -19.19 8.02
C THR A 247 -6.09 -19.10 7.10
N GLY A 248 -5.99 -19.70 5.91
CA GLY A 248 -7.04 -19.64 4.89
C GLY A 248 -7.09 -18.30 4.12
N SER A 249 -6.09 -17.42 4.27
CA SER A 249 -6.03 -16.12 3.56
C SER A 249 -7.28 -15.25 3.74
N VAL A 250 -7.84 -15.26 4.94
CA VAL A 250 -9.10 -14.56 5.29
C VAL A 250 -8.88 -13.16 5.86
N LEU A 251 -7.66 -12.84 6.28
CA LEU A 251 -7.27 -11.55 6.83
C LEU A 251 -6.60 -10.68 5.76
N GLY A 252 -6.57 -9.37 5.96
CA GLY A 252 -5.92 -8.43 5.08
C GLY A 252 -4.69 -7.80 5.72
N GLU A 253 -3.60 -7.69 4.95
CA GLU A 253 -2.42 -6.93 5.33
C GLU A 253 -2.72 -5.43 5.30
N GLY A 254 -2.05 -4.66 6.14
CA GLY A 254 -2.11 -3.21 6.17
C GLY A 254 -0.77 -2.60 6.52
N VAL A 255 -0.63 -1.30 6.29
CA VAL A 255 0.55 -0.51 6.63
C VAL A 255 0.09 0.76 7.32
N VAL A 256 0.73 1.11 8.43
CA VAL A 256 0.49 2.35 9.17
C VAL A 256 1.80 3.15 9.19
N PHE A 257 1.73 4.44 8.90
CA PHE A 257 2.91 5.29 8.83
C PHE A 257 2.60 6.74 9.20
N GLY A 258 3.64 7.45 9.64
CA GLY A 258 3.62 8.88 9.90
C GLY A 258 4.45 9.65 8.87
N ALA A 259 4.77 10.92 9.18
CA ALA A 259 5.65 11.72 8.35
C ALA A 259 7.08 11.13 8.34
N ASP A 260 7.78 11.33 7.24
CA ASP A 260 9.17 10.88 7.03
C ASP A 260 9.37 9.35 7.19
N GLY A 261 8.29 8.59 7.22
CA GLY A 261 8.34 7.15 7.40
C GLY A 261 8.91 6.38 6.20
N VAL A 262 8.81 6.96 5.00
CA VAL A 262 9.33 6.39 3.76
C VAL A 262 9.84 7.50 2.86
N ALA A 263 11.13 7.52 2.66
CA ALA A 263 11.79 8.34 1.65
C ALA A 263 12.05 7.51 0.38
#